data_8e34f7e53912f2ecdd97ecfe4293c5ae
#
_entry.id   8e34f7e53912f2ecdd97ecfe4293c5ae
#
_cell.length_a   1.000
_cell.length_b   1.000
_cell.length_c   1.000
_cell.angle_alpha   90.00
_cell.angle_beta   90.00
_cell.angle_gamma   90.00
#
_symmetry.space_group_name_H-M   'P 1'
#
loop_
_entity.id
_entity.type
_entity.pdbx_description
1 polymer ?
#
loop_
_entity_poly.entity_id
_entity_poly.type
_entity_poly.pdbx_seq_one_letter_code
_entity_poly.pdbx_strand_id
1 'polypeptide(L)'
;MSRLFEELDYRETPIGPISLRRRFHPALKVDVFEIILGDEHLMSNIFTVSEIALARLGLDRLASLNPGSDEKWNVVVGGLGLGYTAGAVLEYDRVASLRVVEMLDAVADWHAAG
;
A
#
# COMPACT_ATOMS: atom_id res chain seq x y z
N MET A 1 -1.98 30.85 2.71
CA MET A 1 -1.28 29.67 2.24
C MET A 1 -2.23 28.56 1.86
N SER A 2 -2.02 27.98 0.71
CA SER A 2 -2.89 26.92 0.25
C SER A 2 -2.64 25.61 1.02
N ARG A 3 -3.73 24.96 1.42
CA ARG A 3 -3.70 23.62 1.99
C ARG A 3 -4.12 22.58 0.96
N LEU A 4 -4.32 22.98 -0.30
CA LEU A 4 -4.80 22.10 -1.35
C LEU A 4 -3.73 21.16 -1.88
N PHE A 5 -2.47 21.50 -1.68
CA PHE A 5 -1.34 20.71 -2.13
C PHE A 5 -0.19 20.81 -1.13
N GLU A 6 0.43 19.70 -0.84
CA GLU A 6 1.57 19.65 0.07
C GLU A 6 2.49 18.50 -0.32
N GLU A 7 3.79 18.77 -0.45
CA GLU A 7 4.79 17.71 -0.58
C GLU A 7 5.23 17.32 0.82
N LEU A 8 4.84 16.11 1.24
CA LEU A 8 5.11 15.62 2.59
C LEU A 8 6.54 15.15 2.75
N ASP A 9 7.11 14.55 1.70
CA ASP A 9 8.50 14.10 1.73
C ASP A 9 9.04 13.99 0.30
N TYR A 10 10.35 14.14 0.19
CA TYR A 10 11.10 13.97 -1.06
C TYR A 10 12.45 13.38 -0.72
N ARG A 11 12.81 12.29 -1.39
CA ARG A 11 14.12 11.63 -1.17
C ARG A 11 14.71 11.12 -2.48
N GLU A 12 16.03 11.18 -2.57
CA GLU A 12 16.72 10.49 -3.64
C GLU A 12 16.84 9.00 -3.31
N THR A 13 16.67 8.14 -4.30
CA THR A 13 16.84 6.70 -4.16
C THR A 13 17.72 6.16 -5.28
N PRO A 14 18.21 4.91 -5.17
CA PRO A 14 19.02 4.31 -6.24
C PRO A 14 18.30 4.23 -7.60
N ILE A 15 16.97 4.31 -7.62
CA ILE A 15 16.19 4.25 -8.87
C ILE A 15 15.53 5.59 -9.22
N GLY A 16 15.92 6.66 -8.56
CA GLY A 16 15.44 8.02 -8.84
C GLY A 16 14.80 8.67 -7.62
N PRO A 17 14.39 9.94 -7.76
CA PRO A 17 13.74 10.65 -6.66
C PRO A 17 12.34 10.11 -6.41
N ILE A 18 11.98 9.95 -5.14
CA ILE A 18 10.65 9.56 -4.71
C ILE A 18 10.03 10.66 -3.86
N SER A 19 8.76 10.93 -4.07
CA SER A 19 8.05 11.91 -3.27
C SER A 19 6.70 11.37 -2.81
N LEU A 20 6.28 11.85 -1.63
CA LEU A 20 4.95 11.60 -1.08
C LEU A 20 4.24 12.95 -1.05
N ARG A 21 3.08 13.03 -1.68
CA ARG A 21 2.30 14.26 -1.82
C ARG A 21 0.90 14.06 -1.28
N ARG A 22 0.35 15.13 -0.74
CA ARG A 22 -1.05 15.22 -0.36
C ARG A 22 -1.69 16.35 -1.14
N ARG A 23 -2.83 16.09 -1.75
CA ARG A 23 -3.63 17.15 -2.37
C ARG A 23 -5.11 16.94 -2.06
N PHE A 24 -5.83 18.05 -1.93
CA PHE A 24 -7.28 17.99 -1.76
C PHE A 24 -7.95 17.82 -3.12
N HIS A 25 -8.83 16.83 -3.24
CA HIS A 25 -9.61 16.60 -4.46
C HIS A 25 -10.97 17.28 -4.31
N PRO A 26 -11.22 18.42 -4.99
CA PRO A 26 -12.44 19.19 -4.75
C PRO A 26 -13.73 18.45 -5.08
N ALA A 27 -13.73 17.63 -6.13
CA ALA A 27 -14.91 16.89 -6.54
C ALA A 27 -15.27 15.79 -5.55
N LEU A 28 -14.29 15.06 -5.05
CA LEU A 28 -14.49 13.97 -4.10
C LEU A 28 -14.46 14.44 -2.65
N LYS A 29 -13.97 15.66 -2.40
CA LYS A 29 -13.83 16.26 -1.07
C LYS A 29 -13.01 15.40 -0.12
N VAL A 30 -11.92 14.82 -0.62
CA VAL A 30 -11.02 13.97 0.15
C VAL A 30 -9.57 14.39 -0.11
N ASP A 31 -8.71 14.07 0.86
CA ASP A 31 -7.27 14.21 0.68
C ASP A 31 -6.76 13.02 -0.12
N VAL A 32 -6.01 13.30 -1.17
CA VAL A 32 -5.37 12.29 -2.01
C VAL A 32 -3.89 12.24 -1.67
N PHE A 33 -3.42 11.04 -1.31
CA PHE A 33 -2.01 10.76 -1.11
C PHE A 33 -1.46 10.08 -2.34
N GLU A 34 -0.33 10.57 -2.84
CA GLU A 34 0.28 10.09 -4.08
C GLU A 34 1.76 9.80 -3.86
N ILE A 35 2.21 8.66 -4.37
CA ILE A 35 3.63 8.32 -4.43
C ILE A 35 4.09 8.48 -5.87
N ILE A 36 5.11 9.32 -6.07
CA ILE A 36 5.64 9.63 -7.40
C ILE A 36 7.13 9.31 -7.41
N LEU A 37 7.55 8.50 -8.38
CA LEU A 37 8.96 8.16 -8.60
C LEU A 37 9.43 8.84 -9.88
N GLY A 38 10.35 9.79 -9.76
CA GLY A 38 10.72 10.63 -10.90
C GLY A 38 9.51 11.39 -11.39
N ASP A 39 9.13 11.14 -12.64
CA ASP A 39 7.93 11.72 -13.25
C ASP A 39 6.76 10.73 -13.28
N GLU A 40 6.95 9.52 -12.73
CA GLU A 40 5.94 8.48 -12.81
C GLU A 40 5.08 8.42 -11.56
N HIS A 41 3.79 8.47 -11.76
CA HIS A 41 2.81 8.29 -10.70
C HIS A 41 2.70 6.79 -10.38
N LEU A 42 3.18 6.37 -9.21
CA LEU A 42 3.16 4.96 -8.83
C LEU A 42 1.83 4.53 -8.27
N MET A 43 1.27 5.32 -7.36
CA MET A 43 -0.02 4.97 -6.75
C MET A 43 -0.65 6.16 -6.03
N SER A 44 -1.95 6.04 -5.77
CA SER A 44 -2.69 6.96 -4.91
C SER A 44 -3.72 6.17 -4.10
N ASN A 45 -4.31 6.84 -3.11
CA ASN A 45 -5.38 6.25 -2.30
C ASN A 45 -6.77 6.36 -2.94
N ILE A 46 -6.89 6.91 -4.15
CA ILE A 46 -8.17 6.97 -4.87
C ILE A 46 -8.48 5.62 -5.52
N PHE A 47 -7.48 5.00 -6.13
CA PHE A 47 -7.66 3.77 -6.90
C PHE A 47 -6.94 2.63 -6.19
N THR A 48 -7.66 1.92 -5.32
CA THR A 48 -7.11 0.86 -4.47
C THR A 48 -7.68 -0.51 -4.76
N VAL A 49 -8.55 -0.63 -5.77
CA VAL A 49 -9.27 -1.89 -6.07
C VAL A 49 -8.30 -3.01 -6.40
N SER A 50 -7.28 -2.75 -7.22
CA SER A 50 -6.31 -3.77 -7.63
C SER A 50 -5.48 -4.25 -6.45
N GLU A 51 -5.04 -3.33 -5.60
CA GLU A 51 -4.21 -3.66 -4.44
C GLU A 51 -4.97 -4.52 -3.43
N ILE A 52 -6.23 -4.18 -3.18
CA ILE A 52 -7.08 -4.95 -2.28
C ILE A 52 -7.46 -6.28 -2.92
N ALA A 53 -7.80 -6.30 -4.22
CA ALA A 53 -8.15 -7.51 -4.93
C ALA A 53 -7.01 -8.51 -4.97
N LEU A 54 -5.75 -8.06 -5.06
CA LEU A 54 -4.60 -8.95 -5.05
C LEU A 54 -4.60 -9.83 -3.80
N ALA A 55 -4.82 -9.24 -2.64
CA ALA A 55 -4.89 -9.99 -1.39
C ALA A 55 -6.12 -10.89 -1.35
N ARG A 56 -7.29 -10.37 -1.67
CA ARG A 56 -8.55 -11.10 -1.54
C ARG A 56 -8.64 -12.27 -2.50
N LEU A 57 -8.31 -12.08 -3.77
CA LEU A 57 -8.36 -13.16 -4.76
C LEU A 57 -7.37 -14.26 -4.40
N GLY A 58 -6.17 -13.91 -3.97
CA GLY A 58 -5.15 -14.88 -3.58
C GLY A 58 -5.54 -15.68 -2.35
N LEU A 59 -5.94 -15.01 -1.28
CA LEU A 59 -6.26 -15.68 -0.02
C LEU A 59 -7.59 -16.43 -0.07
N ASP A 60 -8.59 -15.91 -0.78
CA ASP A 60 -9.86 -16.61 -0.95
C ASP A 60 -9.66 -17.89 -1.77
N ARG A 61 -8.79 -17.84 -2.79
CA ARG A 61 -8.45 -19.03 -3.57
C ARG A 61 -7.73 -20.06 -2.71
N LEU A 62 -6.79 -19.62 -1.88
CA LEU A 62 -6.09 -20.52 -0.96
C LEU A 62 -7.06 -21.21 0.00
N ALA A 63 -7.99 -20.45 0.57
CA ALA A 63 -9.02 -21.00 1.44
C ALA A 63 -9.88 -22.04 0.75
N SER A 64 -10.21 -21.80 -0.54
CA SER A 64 -11.06 -22.74 -1.32
C SER A 64 -10.36 -24.05 -1.65
N LEU A 65 -9.01 -24.05 -1.68
CA LEU A 65 -8.23 -25.27 -1.97
C LEU A 65 -8.20 -26.24 -0.79
N ASN A 66 -8.39 -25.74 0.43
CA ASN A 66 -8.34 -26.56 1.65
C ASN A 66 -9.54 -26.25 2.55
N PRO A 67 -10.76 -26.54 2.09
CA PRO A 67 -11.95 -26.25 2.86
C PRO A 67 -11.96 -27.06 4.18
N GLY A 68 -12.34 -26.40 5.27
CA GLY A 68 -12.38 -27.03 6.58
C GLY A 68 -11.06 -27.11 7.30
N SER A 69 -9.97 -26.65 6.72
CA SER A 69 -8.67 -26.59 7.39
C SER A 69 -8.60 -25.38 8.31
N ASP A 70 -7.98 -25.57 9.48
CA ASP A 70 -7.70 -24.48 10.45
C ASP A 70 -6.25 -24.02 10.36
N GLU A 71 -5.52 -24.46 9.35
CA GLU A 71 -4.13 -24.08 9.17
C GLU A 71 -3.96 -22.58 9.04
N LYS A 72 -3.00 -22.03 9.77
CA LYS A 72 -2.65 -20.61 9.70
C LYS A 72 -1.71 -20.32 8.54
N TRP A 73 -1.78 -19.12 8.02
CA TRP A 73 -0.98 -18.71 6.86
C TRP A 73 0.14 -17.76 7.24
N ASN A 74 1.28 -17.94 6.59
CA ASN A 74 2.37 -16.97 6.60
C ASN A 74 2.39 -16.32 5.22
N VAL A 75 2.17 -15.02 5.16
CA VAL A 75 1.98 -14.29 3.92
C VAL A 75 3.12 -13.33 3.69
N VAL A 76 3.58 -13.27 2.44
CA VAL A 76 4.58 -12.29 1.99
C VAL A 76 3.94 -11.42 0.92
N VAL A 77 4.06 -10.11 1.08
CA VAL A 77 3.60 -9.12 0.11
C VAL A 77 4.80 -8.40 -0.48
N GLY A 78 4.89 -8.39 -1.80
CA GLY A 78 5.91 -7.63 -2.52
C GLY A 78 5.45 -6.20 -2.74
N GLY A 79 6.16 -5.25 -2.12
CA GLY A 79 5.83 -3.83 -2.21
C GLY A 79 4.84 -3.36 -1.15
N LEU A 80 5.18 -2.29 -0.48
CA LEU A 80 4.35 -1.71 0.59
C LEU A 80 3.44 -0.60 0.06
N GLY A 81 4.00 0.36 -0.68
CA GLY A 81 3.26 1.52 -1.18
C GLY A 81 2.51 2.23 -0.07
N LEU A 82 1.21 2.44 -0.25
CA LEU A 82 0.33 3.03 0.76
C LEU A 82 -0.30 1.98 1.69
N GLY A 83 0.06 0.70 1.52
CA GLY A 83 -0.31 -0.35 2.46
C GLY A 83 -1.65 -1.03 2.23
N TYR A 84 -2.31 -0.82 1.09
CA TYR A 84 -3.64 -1.37 0.86
C TYR A 84 -3.65 -2.89 0.70
N THR A 85 -2.67 -3.47 0.00
CA THR A 85 -2.57 -4.94 -0.11
C THR A 85 -2.27 -5.55 1.26
N ALA A 86 -1.28 -5.02 1.97
CA ALA A 86 -0.93 -5.51 3.30
C ALA A 86 -2.10 -5.36 4.28
N GLY A 87 -2.81 -4.22 4.24
CA GLY A 87 -3.98 -3.98 5.06
C GLY A 87 -5.09 -4.99 4.81
N ALA A 88 -5.35 -5.33 3.54
CA ALA A 88 -6.35 -6.33 3.18
C ALA A 88 -5.96 -7.73 3.67
N VAL A 89 -4.67 -8.09 3.60
CA VAL A 89 -4.18 -9.36 4.16
C VAL A 89 -4.46 -9.45 5.65
N LEU A 90 -4.24 -8.37 6.39
CA LEU A 90 -4.43 -8.34 7.84
C LEU A 90 -5.89 -8.48 8.27
N GLU A 91 -6.85 -8.35 7.36
CA GLU A 91 -8.25 -8.57 7.65
C GLU A 91 -8.60 -10.07 7.79
N TYR A 92 -7.71 -10.98 7.40
CA TYR A 92 -7.95 -12.42 7.44
C TYR A 92 -7.45 -13.01 8.76
N ASP A 93 -8.36 -13.63 9.52
CA ASP A 93 -8.04 -14.23 10.82
C ASP A 93 -7.04 -15.38 10.71
N ARG A 94 -6.99 -16.05 9.56
CA ARG A 94 -6.06 -17.15 9.33
C ARG A 94 -4.63 -16.73 9.06
N VAL A 95 -4.36 -15.45 8.88
CA VAL A 95 -3.01 -14.94 8.69
C VAL A 95 -2.30 -14.92 10.04
N ALA A 96 -1.33 -15.80 10.22
CA ALA A 96 -0.52 -15.85 11.42
C ALA A 96 0.61 -14.82 11.38
N SER A 97 1.16 -14.57 10.20
CA SER A 97 2.21 -13.57 10.01
C SER A 97 2.12 -12.94 8.63
N LEU A 98 2.48 -11.68 8.56
CA LEU A 98 2.62 -10.94 7.32
C LEU A 98 4.02 -10.36 7.25
N ARG A 99 4.69 -10.60 6.13
CA ARG A 99 5.98 -9.99 5.84
C ARG A 99 5.87 -9.19 4.56
N VAL A 100 6.26 -7.93 4.61
CA VAL A 100 6.24 -7.06 3.45
C VAL A 100 7.68 -6.79 3.02
N VAL A 101 7.97 -7.02 1.73
CA VAL A 101 9.28 -6.75 1.16
C VAL A 101 9.19 -5.44 0.38
N GLU A 102 9.89 -4.42 0.85
CA GLU A 102 9.89 -3.10 0.24
C GLU A 102 11.32 -2.68 -0.08
N MET A 103 11.56 -2.34 -1.34
CA MET A 103 12.89 -1.95 -1.81
C MET A 103 13.29 -0.56 -1.35
N LEU A 104 12.33 0.35 -1.18
CA LEU A 104 12.59 1.76 -0.90
C LEU A 104 12.41 2.07 0.58
N ASP A 105 13.51 2.42 1.25
CA ASP A 105 13.49 2.75 2.68
C ASP A 105 12.53 3.89 3.00
N ALA A 106 12.41 4.86 2.09
CA ALA A 106 11.51 5.99 2.28
C ALA A 106 10.06 5.54 2.52
N VAL A 107 9.59 4.56 1.72
CA VAL A 107 8.22 4.04 1.84
C VAL A 107 8.02 3.37 3.20
N ALA A 108 8.96 2.54 3.64
CA ALA A 108 8.91 1.91 4.95
C ALA A 108 8.91 2.95 6.07
N ASP A 109 9.76 3.98 5.96
CA ASP A 109 9.86 5.05 6.95
C ASP A 109 8.56 5.83 7.07
N TRP A 110 7.88 6.09 5.97
CA TRP A 110 6.59 6.79 6.00
C TRP A 110 5.54 6.04 6.81
N HIS A 111 5.49 4.71 6.69
CA HIS A 111 4.58 3.90 7.48
C HIS A 111 4.97 3.87 8.96
N ALA A 112 6.26 3.85 9.26
CA ALA A 112 6.74 3.89 10.64
C ALA A 112 6.44 5.23 11.31
N ALA A 113 6.44 6.31 10.54
CA ALA A 113 6.14 7.65 11.07
C ALA A 113 4.63 7.90 11.25
N GLY A 114 3.82 7.10 10.61
CA GLY A 114 2.37 7.29 10.63
C GLY A 114 1.92 8.00 9.38
#